data_2c3db6021c2ec3774300e97776922303
#
_entry.id   2c3db6021c2ec3774300e97776922303
#
_cell.length_a   1.000
_cell.length_b   1.000
_cell.length_c   1.000
_cell.angle_alpha   90.00
_cell.angle_beta   90.00
_cell.angle_gamma   90.00
#
_symmetry.space_group_name_H-M   'P 1'
#
loop_
_entity.id
_entity.type
_entity.pdbx_description
1 polymer ?
#
loop_
_entity_poly.entity_id
_entity_poly.type
_entity_poly.pdbx_seq_one_letter_code
_entity_poly.pdbx_strand_id
1 'polypeptide(L)'
;MDVEGSAEESQLFNDSKFLWETVVVPAAAMTNTGAWQVHSVGLSCTLQTRPISRSLYKEGDVIIGGLFPIYVEAPEPDHMFIQKVQGARCQSVELRSYHWLQTMIFTVEEINRNLSLLPNFTLGYLAADTCLAESSTLSAALAMVTGQEERVAGEQCTTAPNVPVIIGDARSSASIVVADTLSVFDIPMVSYFASCACLSDRTRYPTFLRTVPSDAFQAKAMARLLNVMGWTWVGVVSGDDVYGKSGVQLLLMELKGSGVCVDYHEVIPKSHAPSRIRRIVERIQSSKARVVVTFAIGPDMEVLLREVVRMNATERQWIATEAWSTSTHYSAWSGISLAGTLGFALRRVDIQGLGAYLTQLSPEEYLLDPLVQSVREDVFGCRFGEQIQSGPPRPQCTGLEKVKHGETYFDVMYNVYKAVYAIANAIQDMLACQPGKGPFENGECPDIKPIKPKQLLHYLKAVKFTTPIGEMVSFDENGDPSASYDIINWHVGAEGKVEFVKVGQFDAASGPQQDFQLDLRRVFWGVGWGDKTLQSAPSVLRSSGPTLSGQSASQ
;
A
#
# COMPACT_ATOMS: atom_id res chain seq x y z
N MET A 1 -47.88 29.06 33.77
CA MET A 1 -48.65 29.04 32.51
C MET A 1 -48.09 27.90 31.69
N ASP A 2 -48.86 26.91 31.73
CA ASP A 2 -48.76 25.51 31.37
C ASP A 2 -48.19 25.25 30.00
N VAL A 3 -47.24 24.30 29.92
CA VAL A 3 -46.71 23.70 28.70
C VAL A 3 -47.16 22.25 28.69
N GLU A 4 -48.15 21.94 27.88
CA GLU A 4 -48.41 20.57 27.45
C GLU A 4 -47.41 20.21 26.33
N GLY A 5 -46.52 19.29 26.62
CA GLY A 5 -45.65 18.66 25.65
C GLY A 5 -46.24 17.33 25.19
N SER A 6 -46.47 17.23 23.91
CA SER A 6 -47.06 16.07 23.25
C SER A 6 -46.06 14.91 23.15
N ALA A 7 -46.59 13.74 23.44
CA ALA A 7 -45.98 12.41 23.36
C ALA A 7 -45.83 11.97 21.87
N GLU A 8 -44.72 12.28 21.22
CA GLU A 8 -44.37 11.77 19.87
C GLU A 8 -42.94 11.26 19.71
N GLU A 9 -42.18 11.12 20.80
CA GLU A 9 -40.77 10.65 20.72
C GLU A 9 -40.53 9.18 21.12
N SER A 10 -41.58 8.34 21.19
CA SER A 10 -41.41 6.94 21.60
C SER A 10 -41.70 5.89 20.53
N GLN A 11 -41.72 6.24 19.23
CA GLN A 11 -42.02 5.28 18.17
C GLN A 11 -40.87 5.04 17.16
N LEU A 12 -39.67 5.60 17.34
CA LEU A 12 -38.54 5.43 16.40
C LEU A 12 -37.49 4.40 16.85
N PHE A 13 -37.74 3.65 17.94
CA PHE A 13 -36.76 2.67 18.45
C PHE A 13 -37.25 1.21 18.45
N ASN A 14 -38.33 0.87 17.73
CA ASN A 14 -38.89 -0.49 17.79
C ASN A 14 -38.89 -1.27 16.47
N ASP A 15 -38.15 -0.84 15.43
CA ASP A 15 -38.05 -1.56 14.14
C ASP A 15 -36.64 -2.03 13.80
N SER A 16 -35.74 -2.20 14.77
CA SER A 16 -34.54 -3.02 14.57
C SER A 16 -34.83 -4.49 14.88
N LYS A 17 -35.79 -5.08 14.18
CA LYS A 17 -35.81 -6.52 13.95
C LYS A 17 -34.71 -6.87 12.97
N PHE A 18 -33.48 -6.92 13.44
CA PHE A 18 -32.48 -7.77 12.81
C PHE A 18 -33.04 -9.20 12.89
N LEU A 19 -33.40 -9.71 11.75
CA LEU A 19 -33.77 -11.09 11.51
C LEU A 19 -32.64 -12.02 11.97
N TRP A 20 -32.73 -12.46 13.21
CA TRP A 20 -32.25 -13.80 13.53
C TRP A 20 -33.22 -14.72 12.80
N GLU A 21 -32.89 -15.13 11.57
CA GLU A 21 -33.53 -16.28 10.98
C GLU A 21 -33.28 -17.44 11.93
N THR A 22 -34.30 -17.74 12.68
CA THR A 22 -34.46 -18.91 13.49
C THR A 22 -33.97 -20.11 12.70
N VAL A 23 -32.98 -20.80 13.27
CA VAL A 23 -32.73 -22.19 12.93
C VAL A 23 -34.05 -22.91 13.16
N VAL A 24 -34.80 -23.14 12.10
CA VAL A 24 -36.02 -23.95 12.15
C VAL A 24 -35.53 -25.37 12.37
N VAL A 25 -35.51 -25.82 13.61
CA VAL A 25 -35.42 -27.23 13.93
C VAL A 25 -36.73 -27.84 13.42
N PRO A 26 -36.71 -28.72 12.39
CA PRO A 26 -37.94 -29.33 11.90
C PRO A 26 -38.55 -30.14 13.05
N ALA A 27 -39.83 -29.86 13.31
CA ALA A 27 -40.60 -30.62 14.27
C ALA A 27 -40.54 -32.11 13.95
N ALA A 28 -40.08 -32.93 14.87
CA ALA A 28 -40.11 -34.38 14.74
C ALA A 28 -41.56 -34.83 14.67
N ALA A 29 -41.98 -35.40 13.54
CA ALA A 29 -43.28 -36.03 13.41
C ALA A 29 -43.22 -37.46 14.00
N MET A 30 -44.05 -37.76 14.99
CA MET A 30 -44.25 -39.13 15.49
C MET A 30 -44.94 -39.96 14.44
N THR A 31 -44.30 -41.05 13.97
CA THR A 31 -44.97 -42.08 13.17
C THR A 31 -45.69 -43.05 14.12
N ASN A 32 -46.77 -43.66 13.66
CA ASN A 32 -47.64 -44.60 14.40
C ASN A 32 -46.96 -45.88 14.93
N THR A 33 -45.65 -46.01 14.75
CA THR A 33 -44.86 -47.20 15.16
C THR A 33 -43.84 -46.89 16.28
N GLY A 34 -43.84 -45.68 16.88
CA GLY A 34 -43.03 -45.34 18.05
C GLY A 34 -41.52 -45.25 17.77
N ALA A 35 -41.04 -45.29 16.53
CA ALA A 35 -39.66 -45.10 16.13
C ALA A 35 -39.40 -43.68 15.67
N TRP A 36 -38.36 -43.04 16.23
CA TRP A 36 -37.91 -41.71 15.82
C TRP A 36 -37.12 -41.87 14.52
N GLN A 37 -37.67 -41.41 13.38
CA GLN A 37 -36.89 -41.20 12.18
C GLN A 37 -36.29 -39.79 12.22
N VAL A 38 -34.99 -39.72 12.48
CA VAL A 38 -34.21 -38.51 12.26
C VAL A 38 -33.98 -38.40 10.75
N HIS A 39 -34.76 -37.56 10.10
CA HIS A 39 -34.40 -37.13 8.77
C HIS A 39 -33.13 -36.27 8.90
N SER A 40 -32.02 -36.77 8.41
CA SER A 40 -30.82 -35.97 8.20
C SER A 40 -31.17 -34.83 7.23
N VAL A 41 -31.48 -33.67 7.78
CA VAL A 41 -31.48 -32.43 7.00
C VAL A 41 -30.03 -32.27 6.56
N GLY A 42 -29.75 -32.45 5.29
CA GLY A 42 -28.44 -32.20 4.74
C GLY A 42 -28.03 -30.78 5.13
N LEU A 43 -27.03 -30.67 5.98
CA LEU A 43 -26.41 -29.38 6.33
C LEU A 43 -25.90 -28.79 5.00
N SER A 44 -26.63 -27.82 4.45
CA SER A 44 -26.12 -27.05 3.32
C SER A 44 -25.25 -25.94 3.90
N CYS A 45 -23.94 -26.01 3.63
CA CYS A 45 -23.05 -24.91 3.93
C CYS A 45 -23.42 -23.70 3.08
N THR A 46 -23.58 -22.55 3.69
CA THR A 46 -23.81 -21.28 2.98
C THR A 46 -22.59 -20.40 3.12
N LEU A 47 -22.12 -19.87 1.99
CA LEU A 47 -21.02 -18.89 1.98
C LEU A 47 -21.43 -17.67 2.80
N GLN A 48 -20.66 -17.31 3.81
CA GLN A 48 -20.88 -16.09 4.61
C GLN A 48 -20.31 -14.85 3.91
N THR A 49 -19.36 -15.05 2.98
CA THR A 49 -18.72 -13.97 2.22
C THR A 49 -18.88 -14.18 0.72
N ARG A 50 -18.79 -13.09 -0.05
CA ARG A 50 -18.74 -13.19 -1.51
C ARG A 50 -17.44 -13.85 -1.94
N PRO A 51 -17.44 -14.75 -2.95
CA PRO A 51 -16.21 -15.29 -3.53
C PRO A 51 -15.27 -14.16 -3.94
N ILE A 52 -13.97 -14.34 -3.73
CA ILE A 52 -12.96 -13.40 -4.22
C ILE A 52 -12.94 -13.53 -5.75
N SER A 53 -13.47 -12.55 -6.44
CA SER A 53 -13.67 -12.60 -7.90
C SER A 53 -12.37 -12.49 -8.71
N ARG A 54 -11.29 -12.01 -8.10
CA ARG A 54 -9.97 -11.80 -8.70
C ARG A 54 -8.90 -12.20 -7.71
N SER A 55 -8.55 -13.48 -7.71
CA SER A 55 -7.53 -14.03 -6.81
C SER A 55 -6.64 -15.04 -7.50
N LEU A 56 -5.40 -15.16 -7.02
CA LEU A 56 -4.43 -16.17 -7.38
C LEU A 56 -4.20 -17.09 -6.17
N TYR A 57 -4.23 -18.39 -6.38
CA TYR A 57 -4.01 -19.40 -5.35
C TYR A 57 -2.90 -20.37 -5.73
N LYS A 58 -2.06 -20.68 -4.76
CA LYS A 58 -1.10 -21.78 -4.81
C LYS A 58 -1.08 -22.52 -3.50
N GLU A 59 -1.16 -23.85 -3.56
CA GLU A 59 -1.08 -24.73 -2.39
C GLU A 59 0.32 -24.73 -1.76
N GLY A 60 0.38 -24.98 -0.43
CA GLY A 60 1.58 -25.12 0.36
C GLY A 60 1.25 -25.61 1.77
N ASP A 61 2.28 -25.96 2.56
CA ASP A 61 2.09 -26.34 3.98
C ASP A 61 1.48 -25.20 4.80
N VAL A 62 1.73 -23.96 4.41
CA VAL A 62 1.08 -22.75 4.92
C VAL A 62 0.74 -21.81 3.78
N ILE A 63 -0.44 -21.20 3.83
CA ILE A 63 -0.91 -20.23 2.84
C ILE A 63 -0.71 -18.82 3.39
N ILE A 64 0.02 -17.98 2.67
CA ILE A 64 0.18 -16.55 2.97
C ILE A 64 -0.92 -15.79 2.21
N GLY A 65 -1.75 -15.03 2.92
CA GLY A 65 -2.70 -14.11 2.31
C GLY A 65 -1.99 -12.90 1.69
N GLY A 66 -2.49 -12.41 0.55
CA GLY A 66 -1.94 -11.23 -0.11
C GLY A 66 -3.04 -10.27 -0.58
N LEU A 67 -2.97 -9.00 -0.21
CA LEU A 67 -3.91 -7.95 -0.57
C LEU A 67 -3.19 -6.90 -1.42
N PHE A 68 -3.61 -6.76 -2.70
CA PHE A 68 -2.94 -5.88 -3.67
C PHE A 68 -3.97 -5.06 -4.44
N PRO A 69 -3.85 -3.71 -4.52
CA PRO A 69 -4.75 -2.87 -5.29
C PRO A 69 -4.37 -2.86 -6.78
N ILE A 70 -4.60 -3.99 -7.46
CA ILE A 70 -4.21 -4.20 -8.87
C ILE A 70 -5.06 -3.35 -9.80
N TYR A 71 -6.33 -3.17 -9.44
CA TYR A 71 -7.25 -2.28 -10.13
C TYR A 71 -7.57 -1.06 -9.27
N VAL A 72 -7.97 0.01 -9.93
CA VAL A 72 -8.42 1.24 -9.28
C VAL A 72 -9.94 1.32 -9.35
N GLU A 73 -10.57 1.65 -8.24
CA GLU A 73 -12.01 1.89 -8.18
C GLU A 73 -12.38 3.10 -9.06
N ALA A 74 -13.49 2.95 -9.80
CA ALA A 74 -14.06 4.09 -10.50
C ALA A 74 -14.46 5.18 -9.50
N PRO A 75 -14.22 6.48 -9.81
CA PRO A 75 -14.71 7.55 -8.97
C PRO A 75 -16.22 7.41 -8.76
N GLU A 76 -16.66 7.51 -7.51
CA GLU A 76 -18.08 7.47 -7.19
C GLU A 76 -18.79 8.61 -7.93
N PRO A 77 -19.83 8.32 -8.74
CA PRO A 77 -20.66 9.37 -9.29
C PRO A 77 -21.37 10.10 -8.14
N ASP A 78 -21.62 11.40 -8.30
CA ASP A 78 -22.44 12.17 -7.35
C ASP A 78 -23.78 11.44 -7.14
N HIS A 79 -23.95 10.81 -5.99
CA HIS A 79 -25.15 10.05 -5.66
C HIS A 79 -26.29 11.01 -5.34
N MET A 80 -27.26 11.10 -6.24
CA MET A 80 -28.51 11.79 -5.93
C MET A 80 -29.46 10.99 -5.04
N PHE A 81 -29.00 9.85 -4.49
CA PHE A 81 -29.81 8.92 -3.65
C PHE A 81 -31.13 8.42 -4.27
N ILE A 82 -31.26 8.55 -5.61
CA ILE A 82 -32.44 8.13 -6.36
C ILE A 82 -32.33 6.72 -6.95
N GLN A 83 -31.15 6.11 -6.87
CA GLN A 83 -30.88 4.75 -7.36
C GLN A 83 -30.13 3.95 -6.30
N LYS A 84 -30.29 2.61 -6.36
CA LYS A 84 -29.52 1.70 -5.52
C LYS A 84 -28.02 1.89 -5.82
N VAL A 85 -27.24 2.13 -4.78
CA VAL A 85 -25.77 2.21 -4.88
C VAL A 85 -25.25 0.91 -5.46
N GLN A 86 -24.57 0.98 -6.59
CA GLN A 86 -23.88 -0.17 -7.17
C GLN A 86 -22.56 -0.36 -6.44
N GLY A 87 -22.15 -1.62 -6.22
CA GLY A 87 -20.84 -1.90 -5.61
C GLY A 87 -19.68 -1.32 -6.42
N ALA A 88 -18.54 -1.17 -5.76
CA ALA A 88 -17.29 -0.67 -6.35
C ALA A 88 -17.01 -1.30 -7.72
N ARG A 89 -16.71 -0.47 -8.72
CA ARG A 89 -16.33 -0.90 -10.06
C ARG A 89 -14.84 -0.70 -10.24
N CYS A 90 -14.11 -1.79 -10.41
CA CYS A 90 -12.69 -1.76 -10.74
C CYS A 90 -12.52 -1.48 -12.24
N GLN A 91 -11.83 -0.40 -12.63
CA GLN A 91 -11.83 0.04 -14.03
C GLN A 91 -10.46 0.04 -14.71
N SER A 92 -9.42 0.47 -14.03
CA SER A 92 -8.09 0.62 -14.63
C SER A 92 -7.05 -0.18 -13.88
N VAL A 93 -6.13 -0.80 -14.60
CA VAL A 93 -5.01 -1.54 -14.03
C VAL A 93 -3.94 -0.58 -13.52
N GLU A 94 -3.55 -0.76 -12.26
CA GLU A 94 -2.36 -0.15 -11.68
C GLU A 94 -1.18 -1.13 -11.82
N LEU A 95 -0.41 -0.96 -12.88
CA LEU A 95 0.68 -1.88 -13.23
C LEU A 95 1.74 -2.00 -12.11
N ARG A 96 1.96 -0.93 -11.36
CA ARG A 96 2.88 -0.91 -10.20
C ARG A 96 2.42 -1.93 -9.14
N SER A 97 1.14 -1.94 -8.82
CA SER A 97 0.55 -2.88 -7.85
C SER A 97 0.55 -4.32 -8.35
N TYR A 98 0.38 -4.53 -9.64
CA TYR A 98 0.56 -5.85 -10.25
C TYR A 98 2.00 -6.36 -10.10
N HIS A 99 3.01 -5.50 -10.24
CA HIS A 99 4.39 -5.86 -9.96
C HIS A 99 4.64 -6.23 -8.49
N TRP A 100 3.94 -5.61 -7.53
CA TRP A 100 4.02 -6.00 -6.12
C TRP A 100 3.50 -7.42 -5.89
N LEU A 101 2.35 -7.77 -6.50
CA LEU A 101 1.84 -9.14 -6.49
C LEU A 101 2.86 -10.12 -7.08
N GLN A 102 3.41 -9.80 -8.25
CA GLN A 102 4.39 -10.67 -8.90
C GLN A 102 5.68 -10.82 -8.06
N THR A 103 6.04 -9.79 -7.29
CA THR A 103 7.17 -9.87 -6.35
C THR A 103 6.87 -10.82 -5.20
N MET A 104 5.65 -10.82 -4.66
CA MET A 104 5.25 -11.82 -3.64
C MET A 104 5.39 -13.24 -4.19
N ILE A 105 4.86 -13.49 -5.39
CA ILE A 105 4.93 -14.80 -6.04
C ILE A 105 6.39 -15.23 -6.28
N PHE A 106 7.20 -14.34 -6.87
CA PHE A 106 8.63 -14.58 -7.09
C PHE A 106 9.35 -14.95 -5.80
N THR A 107 9.08 -14.21 -4.72
CA THR A 107 9.75 -14.42 -3.43
C THR A 107 9.35 -15.75 -2.79
N VAL A 108 8.07 -16.12 -2.85
CA VAL A 108 7.59 -17.43 -2.38
C VAL A 108 8.28 -18.56 -3.16
N GLU A 109 8.38 -18.43 -4.50
CA GLU A 109 9.06 -19.41 -5.34
C GLU A 109 10.56 -19.49 -5.05
N GLU A 110 11.22 -18.34 -4.82
CA GLU A 110 12.64 -18.28 -4.45
C GLU A 110 12.89 -19.01 -3.13
N ILE A 111 12.07 -18.76 -2.11
CA ILE A 111 12.17 -19.40 -0.80
C ILE A 111 11.92 -20.91 -0.92
N ASN A 112 10.89 -21.33 -1.64
CA ASN A 112 10.59 -22.76 -1.83
C ASN A 112 11.70 -23.54 -2.57
N ARG A 113 12.52 -22.85 -3.37
CA ARG A 113 13.72 -23.44 -4.01
C ARG A 113 14.94 -23.44 -3.11
N ASN A 114 14.94 -22.65 -2.04
CA ASN A 114 16.08 -22.51 -1.14
C ASN A 114 16.04 -23.57 -0.05
N LEU A 115 16.86 -24.62 -0.19
CA LEU A 115 16.92 -25.72 0.76
C LEU A 115 17.46 -25.34 2.16
N SER A 116 18.01 -24.15 2.34
CA SER A 116 18.53 -23.67 3.64
C SER A 116 17.48 -22.92 4.46
N LEU A 117 16.44 -22.41 3.82
CA LEU A 117 15.32 -21.75 4.49
C LEU A 117 14.06 -22.61 4.30
N LEU A 118 13.41 -23.00 5.37
CA LEU A 118 12.23 -23.87 5.39
C LEU A 118 12.45 -25.25 4.71
N PRO A 119 13.47 -26.04 5.10
CA PRO A 119 13.72 -27.33 4.50
C PRO A 119 12.50 -28.27 4.70
N ASN A 120 12.01 -28.87 3.62
CA ASN A 120 10.83 -29.75 3.60
C ASN A 120 9.53 -29.08 4.06
N PHE A 121 9.43 -27.76 3.95
CA PHE A 121 8.23 -27.01 4.26
C PHE A 121 7.99 -25.99 3.15
N THR A 122 6.79 -25.97 2.58
CA THR A 122 6.46 -25.16 1.42
C THR A 122 5.51 -24.02 1.77
N LEU A 123 5.79 -22.83 1.20
CA LEU A 123 4.90 -21.69 1.26
C LEU A 123 3.96 -21.72 0.05
N GLY A 124 2.66 -21.62 0.32
CA GLY A 124 1.65 -21.29 -0.67
C GLY A 124 1.17 -19.85 -0.53
N TYR A 125 0.28 -19.41 -1.39
CA TYR A 125 -0.32 -18.09 -1.32
C TYR A 125 -1.77 -18.06 -1.78
N LEU A 126 -2.53 -17.11 -1.23
CA LEU A 126 -3.84 -16.69 -1.70
C LEU A 126 -3.81 -15.17 -1.82
N ALA A 127 -3.62 -14.66 -3.04
CA ALA A 127 -3.50 -13.24 -3.29
C ALA A 127 -4.75 -12.70 -4.01
N ALA A 128 -5.23 -11.53 -3.61
CA ALA A 128 -6.46 -10.93 -4.13
C ALA A 128 -6.27 -9.49 -4.55
N ASP A 129 -7.01 -9.09 -5.61
CA ASP A 129 -7.19 -7.69 -6.00
C ASP A 129 -8.14 -6.99 -5.02
N THR A 130 -7.69 -5.87 -4.46
CA THR A 130 -8.47 -5.05 -3.52
C THR A 130 -9.17 -3.87 -4.18
N CYS A 131 -8.99 -3.69 -5.48
CA CYS A 131 -9.63 -2.62 -6.27
C CYS A 131 -9.40 -1.21 -5.70
N LEU A 132 -8.33 -1.00 -4.93
CA LEU A 132 -8.05 0.24 -4.21
C LEU A 132 -9.23 0.74 -3.33
N ALA A 133 -10.09 -0.17 -2.83
CA ALA A 133 -11.30 0.13 -2.08
C ALA A 133 -11.30 -0.57 -0.71
N GLU A 134 -11.61 0.17 0.36
CA GLU A 134 -11.64 -0.36 1.74
C GLU A 134 -12.62 -1.54 1.88
N SER A 135 -13.79 -1.46 1.26
CA SER A 135 -14.82 -2.51 1.31
C SER A 135 -14.37 -3.80 0.62
N SER A 136 -13.72 -3.68 -0.54
CA SER A 136 -13.20 -4.82 -1.29
C SER A 136 -12.03 -5.46 -0.56
N THR A 137 -11.15 -4.65 0.04
CA THR A 137 -10.02 -5.12 0.84
C THR A 137 -10.49 -5.92 2.05
N LEU A 138 -11.48 -5.39 2.80
CA LEU A 138 -12.06 -6.09 3.95
C LEU A 138 -12.74 -7.39 3.53
N SER A 139 -13.53 -7.36 2.44
CA SER A 139 -14.20 -8.55 1.92
C SER A 139 -13.20 -9.64 1.53
N ALA A 140 -12.10 -9.28 0.86
CA ALA A 140 -11.04 -10.21 0.49
C ALA A 140 -10.34 -10.79 1.73
N ALA A 141 -9.98 -9.96 2.71
CA ALA A 141 -9.35 -10.40 3.96
C ALA A 141 -10.25 -11.38 4.74
N LEU A 142 -11.53 -11.06 4.89
CA LEU A 142 -12.48 -11.94 5.56
C LEU A 142 -12.64 -13.27 4.81
N ALA A 143 -12.74 -13.25 3.48
CA ALA A 143 -12.85 -14.48 2.69
C ALA A 143 -11.59 -15.35 2.79
N MET A 144 -10.40 -14.77 2.94
CA MET A 144 -9.16 -15.51 3.18
C MET A 144 -9.16 -16.22 4.54
N VAL A 145 -9.74 -15.59 5.55
CA VAL A 145 -9.71 -16.09 6.95
C VAL A 145 -10.85 -17.07 7.21
N THR A 146 -12.05 -16.79 6.69
CA THR A 146 -13.24 -17.64 6.92
C THR A 146 -13.40 -18.75 5.88
N GLY A 147 -12.63 -18.70 4.81
CA GLY A 147 -12.64 -19.64 3.69
C GLY A 147 -13.64 -19.33 2.60
N GLN A 148 -13.28 -19.78 1.41
CA GLN A 148 -14.20 -19.90 0.29
C GLN A 148 -14.76 -21.32 0.28
N GLU A 149 -16.04 -21.46 0.54
CA GLU A 149 -16.68 -22.77 0.47
C GLU A 149 -17.12 -23.05 -0.98
N GLU A 150 -16.51 -24.03 -1.64
CA GLU A 150 -17.17 -24.72 -2.74
C GLU A 150 -18.17 -25.72 -2.18
N ARG A 151 -19.42 -25.65 -2.61
CA ARG A 151 -20.45 -26.63 -2.25
C ARG A 151 -20.11 -27.97 -2.90
N VAL A 152 -19.65 -28.92 -2.13
CA VAL A 152 -19.64 -30.31 -2.52
C VAL A 152 -20.91 -30.95 -1.93
N ALA A 153 -21.81 -31.42 -2.81
CA ALA A 153 -23.04 -32.04 -2.38
C ALA A 153 -22.75 -33.35 -1.62
N GLY A 154 -23.08 -33.38 -0.34
CA GLY A 154 -23.08 -34.61 0.48
C GLY A 154 -21.88 -34.82 1.41
N GLU A 155 -20.92 -33.92 1.48
CA GLU A 155 -19.79 -34.01 2.40
C GLU A 155 -19.74 -32.87 3.42
N GLN A 156 -18.99 -33.05 4.50
CA GLN A 156 -18.77 -32.01 5.51
C GLN A 156 -18.16 -30.77 4.84
N CYS A 157 -18.59 -29.58 5.28
CA CYS A 157 -17.99 -28.33 4.82
C CYS A 157 -16.49 -28.40 4.95
N THR A 158 -15.76 -28.27 3.84
CA THR A 158 -14.31 -28.22 3.86
C THR A 158 -13.85 -26.96 4.61
N THR A 159 -12.91 -27.13 5.51
CA THR A 159 -12.29 -26.00 6.19
C THR A 159 -11.57 -25.12 5.18
N ALA A 160 -11.67 -23.80 5.40
CA ALA A 160 -10.91 -22.81 4.68
C ALA A 160 -9.43 -23.15 4.58
N PRO A 161 -8.72 -22.72 3.52
CA PRO A 161 -7.27 -22.76 3.52
C PRO A 161 -6.79 -22.04 4.78
N ASN A 162 -5.82 -22.64 5.48
CA ASN A 162 -5.24 -22.03 6.67
C ASN A 162 -4.38 -20.83 6.26
N VAL A 163 -4.93 -19.63 6.36
CA VAL A 163 -4.24 -18.35 6.11
C VAL A 163 -3.92 -17.70 7.46
N PRO A 164 -2.80 -18.05 8.10
CA PRO A 164 -2.46 -17.56 9.44
C PRO A 164 -1.85 -16.16 9.44
N VAL A 165 -1.56 -15.59 8.28
CA VAL A 165 -0.92 -14.27 8.12
C VAL A 165 -1.32 -13.64 6.79
N ILE A 166 -1.47 -12.31 6.77
CA ILE A 166 -1.79 -11.55 5.57
C ILE A 166 -0.72 -10.50 5.29
N ILE A 167 -0.25 -10.42 4.03
CA ILE A 167 0.57 -9.34 3.49
C ILE A 167 -0.36 -8.33 2.81
N GLY A 168 -0.21 -7.04 3.13
CA GLY A 168 -0.97 -5.95 2.52
C GLY A 168 -1.63 -5.06 3.56
N ASP A 169 -2.49 -4.14 3.22
CA ASP A 169 -2.70 -3.51 1.92
C ASP A 169 -1.73 -2.33 1.72
N ALA A 170 -1.67 -1.77 0.54
CA ALA A 170 -0.83 -0.60 0.26
C ALA A 170 -1.37 0.68 0.90
N ARG A 171 -2.69 0.82 1.01
CA ARG A 171 -3.33 2.03 1.55
C ARG A 171 -3.50 1.95 3.06
N SER A 172 -3.18 3.05 3.74
CA SER A 172 -3.37 3.15 5.20
C SER A 172 -4.83 3.00 5.62
N SER A 173 -5.79 3.59 4.90
CA SER A 173 -7.21 3.46 5.22
C SER A 173 -7.72 2.02 5.11
N ALA A 174 -7.33 1.29 4.06
CA ALA A 174 -7.66 -0.11 3.87
C ALA A 174 -6.99 -1.00 4.93
N SER A 175 -5.70 -0.75 5.22
CA SER A 175 -4.94 -1.47 6.25
C SER A 175 -5.54 -1.29 7.65
N ILE A 176 -6.06 -0.10 7.98
CA ILE A 176 -6.75 0.17 9.25
C ILE A 176 -7.97 -0.74 9.40
N VAL A 177 -8.85 -0.77 8.40
CA VAL A 177 -10.08 -1.56 8.46
C VAL A 177 -9.78 -3.06 8.58
N VAL A 178 -8.79 -3.53 7.84
CA VAL A 178 -8.36 -4.94 7.89
C VAL A 178 -7.69 -5.25 9.23
N ALA A 179 -6.76 -4.41 9.72
CA ALA A 179 -6.06 -4.62 10.98
C ALA A 179 -7.02 -4.58 12.19
N ASP A 180 -7.98 -3.64 12.22
CA ASP A 180 -9.03 -3.60 13.25
C ASP A 180 -9.82 -4.94 13.26
N THR A 181 -10.15 -5.48 12.10
CA THR A 181 -10.94 -6.72 11.97
C THR A 181 -10.12 -7.96 12.31
N LEU A 182 -8.91 -8.09 11.75
CA LEU A 182 -8.05 -9.26 11.94
C LEU A 182 -7.48 -9.37 13.35
N SER A 183 -7.36 -8.26 14.08
CA SER A 183 -6.91 -8.25 15.47
C SER A 183 -7.81 -9.08 16.39
N VAL A 184 -9.11 -9.16 16.07
CA VAL A 184 -10.09 -9.97 16.81
C VAL A 184 -9.77 -11.48 16.72
N PHE A 185 -9.09 -11.90 15.65
CA PHE A 185 -8.70 -13.29 15.39
C PHE A 185 -7.22 -13.54 15.69
N ASP A 186 -6.52 -12.59 16.29
CA ASP A 186 -5.05 -12.62 16.51
C ASP A 186 -4.23 -12.84 15.20
N ILE A 187 -4.79 -12.53 14.01
CA ILE A 187 -4.13 -12.77 12.72
C ILE A 187 -3.15 -11.62 12.43
N PRO A 188 -1.85 -11.90 12.29
CA PRO A 188 -0.87 -10.90 11.93
C PRO A 188 -1.07 -10.38 10.50
N MET A 189 -0.90 -9.07 10.35
CA MET A 189 -0.87 -8.37 9.07
C MET A 189 0.48 -7.69 8.91
N VAL A 190 1.16 -7.93 7.78
CA VAL A 190 2.43 -7.29 7.44
C VAL A 190 2.23 -6.39 6.24
N SER A 191 2.11 -5.08 6.45
CA SER A 191 1.92 -4.15 5.34
C SER A 191 3.26 -3.76 4.70
N TYR A 192 3.26 -3.69 3.38
CA TYR A 192 4.43 -3.29 2.60
C TYR A 192 4.45 -1.80 2.23
N PHE A 193 3.33 -1.06 2.40
CA PHE A 193 3.27 0.34 1.97
C PHE A 193 2.35 1.24 2.81
N ALA A 194 1.57 0.73 3.79
CA ALA A 194 0.73 1.55 4.67
C ALA A 194 1.58 2.26 5.73
N SER A 195 1.90 3.51 5.47
CA SER A 195 2.88 4.31 6.23
C SER A 195 2.28 5.17 7.35
N CYS A 196 0.92 5.34 7.44
CA CYS A 196 0.28 6.15 8.49
C CYS A 196 0.86 5.83 9.88
N ALA A 197 1.33 6.86 10.60
CA ALA A 197 1.84 6.69 11.96
C ALA A 197 0.75 6.20 12.94
N CYS A 198 -0.52 6.36 12.59
CA CYS A 198 -1.65 5.87 13.36
C CYS A 198 -1.63 4.34 13.55
N LEU A 199 -1.03 3.59 12.62
CA LEU A 199 -0.91 2.13 12.67
C LEU A 199 0.17 1.63 13.65
N SER A 200 1.01 2.52 14.19
CA SER A 200 1.99 2.20 15.22
C SER A 200 1.38 2.12 16.64
N ASP A 201 0.09 2.43 16.79
CA ASP A 201 -0.62 2.29 18.08
C ASP A 201 -0.88 0.81 18.40
N ARG A 202 -0.09 0.24 19.30
CA ARG A 202 -0.19 -1.17 19.72
C ARG A 202 -1.41 -1.50 20.55
N THR A 203 -2.06 -0.52 21.16
CA THR A 203 -3.30 -0.75 21.91
C THR A 203 -4.44 -1.02 20.95
N ARG A 204 -4.42 -0.37 19.79
CA ARG A 204 -5.44 -0.52 18.76
C ARG A 204 -5.09 -1.59 17.73
N TYR A 205 -3.83 -1.67 17.29
CA TYR A 205 -3.37 -2.57 16.23
C TYR A 205 -2.31 -3.56 16.73
N PRO A 206 -2.62 -4.46 17.69
CA PRO A 206 -1.64 -5.34 18.32
C PRO A 206 -1.03 -6.37 17.37
N THR A 207 -1.71 -6.67 16.25
CA THR A 207 -1.30 -7.68 15.25
C THR A 207 -0.69 -7.10 13.98
N PHE A 208 -0.63 -5.75 13.87
CA PHE A 208 -0.10 -5.08 12.68
C PHE A 208 1.42 -4.93 12.74
N LEU A 209 2.09 -5.22 11.63
CA LEU A 209 3.51 -4.95 11.39
C LEU A 209 3.66 -4.33 9.99
N ARG A 210 4.79 -3.71 9.71
CA ARG A 210 5.06 -3.18 8.37
C ARG A 210 6.54 -3.20 8.00
N THR A 211 6.81 -3.26 6.70
CA THR A 211 8.16 -3.18 6.13
C THR A 211 8.45 -1.81 5.49
N VAL A 212 7.49 -0.89 5.53
CA VAL A 212 7.62 0.52 5.17
C VAL A 212 7.78 1.37 6.42
N PRO A 213 8.65 2.39 6.44
CA PRO A 213 8.77 3.28 7.59
C PRO A 213 7.48 4.07 7.89
N SER A 214 7.32 4.50 9.15
CA SER A 214 6.23 5.37 9.58
C SER A 214 6.33 6.77 9.00
N ASP A 215 5.18 7.38 8.63
CA ASP A 215 5.08 8.78 8.18
C ASP A 215 5.61 9.80 9.20
N ALA A 216 5.70 9.44 10.48
CA ALA A 216 6.34 10.29 11.48
C ALA A 216 7.78 10.63 11.10
N PHE A 217 8.53 9.67 10.56
CA PHE A 217 9.90 9.90 10.08
C PHE A 217 9.93 10.70 8.80
N GLN A 218 8.97 10.49 7.89
CA GLN A 218 8.90 11.26 6.66
C GLN A 218 8.54 12.72 6.91
N ALA A 219 7.57 12.99 7.79
CA ALA A 219 7.21 14.34 8.20
C ALA A 219 8.40 15.07 8.84
N LYS A 220 9.15 14.37 9.70
CA LYS A 220 10.41 14.89 10.28
C LYS A 220 11.45 15.21 9.21
N ALA A 221 11.66 14.31 8.24
CA ALA A 221 12.59 14.52 7.14
C ALA A 221 12.19 15.71 6.25
N MET A 222 10.89 15.88 5.97
CA MET A 222 10.36 17.05 5.25
C MET A 222 10.58 18.35 6.01
N ALA A 223 10.30 18.38 7.31
CA ALA A 223 10.55 19.56 8.14
C ALA A 223 12.05 19.90 8.17
N ARG A 224 12.93 18.90 8.21
CA ARG A 224 14.38 19.09 8.08
C ARG A 224 14.76 19.69 6.73
N LEU A 225 14.20 19.19 5.64
CA LEU A 225 14.41 19.73 4.29
C LEU A 225 14.03 21.22 4.24
N LEU A 226 12.84 21.59 4.72
CA LEU A 226 12.38 22.96 4.72
C LEU A 226 13.31 23.88 5.52
N ASN A 227 13.77 23.45 6.68
CA ASN A 227 14.69 24.19 7.52
C ASN A 227 16.08 24.35 6.88
N VAL A 228 16.66 23.28 6.32
CA VAL A 228 17.96 23.31 5.63
C VAL A 228 17.92 24.25 4.43
N MET A 229 16.79 24.27 3.71
CA MET A 229 16.59 25.14 2.56
C MET A 229 16.22 26.57 2.93
N GLY A 230 15.95 26.86 4.20
CA GLY A 230 15.49 28.18 4.66
C GLY A 230 14.10 28.57 4.10
N TRP A 231 13.27 27.61 3.78
CA TRP A 231 11.91 27.84 3.26
C TRP A 231 10.93 28.05 4.40
N THR A 232 10.63 29.29 4.69
CA THR A 232 9.81 29.68 5.85
C THR A 232 8.34 29.91 5.53
N TRP A 233 7.95 29.90 4.25
CA TRP A 233 6.57 30.16 3.80
C TRP A 233 6.15 29.11 2.77
N VAL A 234 5.27 28.18 3.15
CA VAL A 234 4.94 27.00 2.34
C VAL A 234 3.43 26.82 2.19
N GLY A 235 3.00 26.24 1.08
CA GLY A 235 1.67 25.69 0.92
C GLY A 235 1.68 24.19 1.21
N VAL A 236 0.55 23.64 1.64
CA VAL A 236 0.37 22.22 1.89
C VAL A 236 -0.84 21.72 1.10
N VAL A 237 -0.71 20.53 0.49
CA VAL A 237 -1.80 19.83 -0.19
C VAL A 237 -1.85 18.39 0.31
N SER A 238 -3.05 17.89 0.63
CA SER A 238 -3.26 16.51 1.06
C SER A 238 -4.38 15.82 0.29
N GLY A 239 -4.35 14.49 0.28
CA GLY A 239 -5.53 13.67 -0.05
C GLY A 239 -6.60 13.75 1.04
N ASP A 240 -7.85 13.47 0.68
CA ASP A 240 -8.98 13.37 1.62
C ASP A 240 -9.11 11.95 2.20
N ASP A 241 -7.99 11.40 2.61
CA ASP A 241 -7.90 10.08 3.23
C ASP A 241 -7.10 10.12 4.54
N VAL A 242 -6.97 8.98 5.21
CA VAL A 242 -6.27 8.90 6.50
C VAL A 242 -4.79 9.20 6.34
N TYR A 243 -4.15 8.73 5.26
CA TYR A 243 -2.74 8.98 4.96
C TYR A 243 -2.48 10.49 4.84
N GLY A 244 -3.21 11.18 3.95
CA GLY A 244 -3.03 12.60 3.71
C GLY A 244 -3.27 13.46 4.95
N LYS A 245 -4.38 13.20 5.66
CA LYS A 245 -4.73 13.95 6.89
C LYS A 245 -3.73 13.76 8.02
N SER A 246 -3.35 12.51 8.28
CA SER A 246 -2.37 12.18 9.33
C SER A 246 -0.99 12.74 9.00
N GLY A 247 -0.52 12.57 7.75
CA GLY A 247 0.78 13.06 7.32
C GLY A 247 0.93 14.58 7.45
N VAL A 248 -0.09 15.33 7.05
CA VAL A 248 -0.10 16.80 7.24
C VAL A 248 -0.13 17.17 8.71
N GLN A 249 -0.91 16.47 9.54
CA GLN A 249 -0.94 16.74 10.98
C GLN A 249 0.44 16.55 11.61
N LEU A 250 1.15 15.47 11.25
CA LEU A 250 2.51 15.20 11.69
C LEU A 250 3.48 16.29 11.21
N LEU A 251 3.41 16.69 9.94
CA LEU A 251 4.23 17.77 9.40
C LEU A 251 4.01 19.07 10.18
N LEU A 252 2.77 19.45 10.46
CA LEU A 252 2.46 20.66 11.23
C LEU A 252 3.00 20.60 12.66
N MET A 253 3.03 19.41 13.28
CA MET A 253 3.67 19.22 14.59
C MET A 253 5.18 19.43 14.52
N GLU A 254 5.86 18.88 13.53
CA GLU A 254 7.31 19.03 13.30
C GLU A 254 7.70 20.48 12.94
N LEU A 255 6.82 21.22 12.27
CA LEU A 255 7.03 22.62 11.93
C LEU A 255 6.80 23.57 13.10
N LYS A 256 6.16 23.13 14.18
CA LYS A 256 5.89 23.98 15.34
C LYS A 256 7.18 24.48 16.00
N GLY A 257 7.36 25.79 16.01
CA GLY A 257 8.55 26.42 16.57
C GLY A 257 9.77 26.45 15.62
N SER A 258 9.70 25.90 14.41
CA SER A 258 10.79 25.89 13.43
C SER A 258 10.96 27.20 12.67
N GLY A 259 10.01 28.13 12.78
CA GLY A 259 9.98 29.37 11.98
C GLY A 259 9.37 29.19 10.58
N VAL A 260 8.91 28.00 10.25
CA VAL A 260 8.18 27.72 8.99
C VAL A 260 6.69 27.94 9.20
N CYS A 261 6.06 28.74 8.35
CA CYS A 261 4.63 29.03 8.37
C CYS A 261 3.94 28.43 7.15
N VAL A 262 2.73 27.92 7.36
CA VAL A 262 1.87 27.38 6.29
C VAL A 262 0.87 28.45 5.86
N ASP A 263 0.89 28.84 4.57
CA ASP A 263 -0.01 29.82 3.98
C ASP A 263 -1.42 29.25 3.74
N TYR A 264 -1.47 28.01 3.26
CA TYR A 264 -2.72 27.30 3.00
C TYR A 264 -2.54 25.80 3.17
N HIS A 265 -3.64 25.15 3.49
CA HIS A 265 -3.78 23.69 3.40
C HIS A 265 -5.02 23.38 2.54
N GLU A 266 -4.78 22.81 1.37
CA GLU A 266 -5.83 22.38 0.46
C GLU A 266 -5.95 20.86 0.46
N VAL A 267 -7.20 20.35 0.31
CA VAL A 267 -7.50 18.94 0.34
C VAL A 267 -8.09 18.49 -1.00
N ILE A 268 -7.46 17.52 -1.64
CA ILE A 268 -7.93 16.88 -2.87
C ILE A 268 -9.11 16.00 -2.52
N PRO A 269 -10.32 16.29 -3.01
CA PRO A 269 -11.50 15.50 -2.64
C PRO A 269 -11.49 14.13 -3.32
N LYS A 270 -11.95 13.08 -2.63
CA LYS A 270 -12.08 11.71 -3.18
C LYS A 270 -12.91 11.65 -4.47
N SER A 271 -13.88 12.53 -4.64
CA SER A 271 -14.71 12.61 -5.85
C SER A 271 -13.95 13.15 -7.08
N HIS A 272 -12.74 13.68 -6.88
CA HIS A 272 -11.94 14.34 -7.93
C HIS A 272 -12.73 15.38 -8.77
N ALA A 273 -13.73 16.03 -8.16
CA ALA A 273 -14.61 16.99 -8.85
C ALA A 273 -13.79 18.10 -9.55
N PRO A 274 -13.86 18.26 -10.89
CA PRO A 274 -12.97 19.14 -11.65
C PRO A 274 -12.99 20.61 -11.18
N SER A 275 -14.16 21.09 -10.74
CA SER A 275 -14.32 22.45 -10.22
C SER A 275 -13.58 22.67 -8.89
N ARG A 276 -13.48 21.62 -8.07
CA ARG A 276 -12.74 21.66 -6.80
C ARG A 276 -11.25 21.63 -7.07
N ILE A 277 -10.79 20.72 -7.93
CA ILE A 277 -9.38 20.62 -8.34
C ILE A 277 -8.88 21.94 -8.92
N ARG A 278 -9.67 22.56 -9.83
CA ARG A 278 -9.34 23.86 -10.39
C ARG A 278 -9.16 24.94 -9.32
N ARG A 279 -10.05 25.01 -8.33
CA ARG A 279 -9.92 25.96 -7.20
C ARG A 279 -8.66 25.75 -6.39
N ILE A 280 -8.25 24.50 -6.17
CA ILE A 280 -6.98 24.19 -5.50
C ILE A 280 -5.81 24.77 -6.30
N VAL A 281 -5.79 24.56 -7.63
CA VAL A 281 -4.73 25.10 -8.49
C VAL A 281 -4.74 26.64 -8.53
N GLU A 282 -5.92 27.27 -8.60
CA GLU A 282 -6.07 28.74 -8.50
C GLU A 282 -5.50 29.25 -7.16
N ARG A 283 -5.76 28.55 -6.05
CA ARG A 283 -5.18 28.90 -4.74
C ARG A 283 -3.66 28.78 -4.75
N ILE A 284 -3.12 27.70 -5.31
CA ILE A 284 -1.68 27.50 -5.47
C ILE A 284 -1.05 28.64 -6.30
N GLN A 285 -1.68 29.05 -7.42
CA GLN A 285 -1.19 30.13 -8.28
C GLN A 285 -1.22 31.50 -7.61
N SER A 286 -2.31 31.80 -6.90
CA SER A 286 -2.51 33.12 -6.25
C SER A 286 -1.68 33.30 -4.98
N SER A 287 -1.22 32.21 -4.39
CA SER A 287 -0.42 32.22 -3.15
C SER A 287 0.98 32.79 -3.39
N LYS A 288 1.50 33.45 -2.35
CA LYS A 288 2.91 33.87 -2.26
C LYS A 288 3.84 32.71 -1.86
N ALA A 289 3.30 31.63 -1.30
CA ALA A 289 4.05 30.41 -1.01
C ALA A 289 4.47 29.74 -2.31
N ARG A 290 5.78 29.67 -2.54
CA ARG A 290 6.33 29.06 -3.77
C ARG A 290 6.66 27.59 -3.60
N VAL A 291 6.78 27.12 -2.36
CA VAL A 291 7.03 25.72 -2.01
C VAL A 291 5.70 25.07 -1.67
N VAL A 292 5.43 23.92 -2.26
CA VAL A 292 4.19 23.14 -2.03
C VAL A 292 4.59 21.75 -1.51
N VAL A 293 4.25 21.46 -0.27
CA VAL A 293 4.45 20.15 0.34
C VAL A 293 3.19 19.31 0.16
N THR A 294 3.36 18.07 -0.22
CA THR A 294 2.20 17.20 -0.54
C THR A 294 2.21 15.92 0.29
N PHE A 295 1.03 15.56 0.81
CA PHE A 295 0.71 14.26 1.37
C PHE A 295 -0.53 13.70 0.68
N ALA A 296 -0.35 13.02 -0.45
CA ALA A 296 -1.44 12.44 -1.22
C ALA A 296 -0.97 11.20 -1.97
N ILE A 297 -1.88 10.29 -2.21
CA ILE A 297 -1.62 9.07 -2.99
C ILE A 297 -1.49 9.40 -4.49
N GLY A 298 -0.90 8.48 -5.25
CA GLY A 298 -0.65 8.65 -6.68
C GLY A 298 -1.87 9.10 -7.49
N PRO A 299 -3.02 8.42 -7.42
CA PRO A 299 -4.22 8.82 -8.17
C PRO A 299 -4.71 10.25 -7.88
N ASP A 300 -4.66 10.70 -6.62
CA ASP A 300 -5.04 12.07 -6.24
C ASP A 300 -4.06 13.08 -6.84
N MET A 301 -2.76 12.79 -6.76
CA MET A 301 -1.72 13.65 -7.33
C MET A 301 -1.82 13.72 -8.85
N GLU A 302 -2.16 12.65 -9.53
CA GLU A 302 -2.33 12.67 -10.98
C GLU A 302 -3.35 13.71 -11.41
N VAL A 303 -4.54 13.69 -10.79
CA VAL A 303 -5.62 14.63 -11.13
C VAL A 303 -5.20 16.08 -10.87
N LEU A 304 -4.56 16.33 -9.72
CA LEU A 304 -4.06 17.66 -9.37
C LEU A 304 -2.97 18.13 -10.35
N LEU A 305 -1.95 17.32 -10.61
CA LEU A 305 -0.81 17.71 -11.43
C LEU A 305 -1.19 17.89 -12.90
N ARG A 306 -2.15 17.13 -13.44
CA ARG A 306 -2.71 17.37 -14.78
C ARG A 306 -3.33 18.75 -14.87
N GLU A 307 -4.09 19.18 -13.87
CA GLU A 307 -4.69 20.51 -13.84
C GLU A 307 -3.63 21.60 -13.62
N VAL A 308 -2.60 21.38 -12.81
CA VAL A 308 -1.43 22.26 -12.64
C VAL A 308 -0.75 22.53 -13.99
N VAL A 309 -0.47 21.47 -14.76
CA VAL A 309 0.14 21.61 -16.10
C VAL A 309 -0.81 22.31 -17.06
N ARG A 310 -2.11 21.94 -17.08
CA ARG A 310 -3.13 22.54 -17.94
C ARG A 310 -3.29 24.06 -17.70
N MET A 311 -3.20 24.49 -16.44
CA MET A 311 -3.33 25.91 -16.04
C MET A 311 -1.99 26.66 -16.07
N ASN A 312 -0.89 25.99 -16.46
CA ASN A 312 0.46 26.54 -16.44
C ASN A 312 0.89 27.08 -15.06
N ALA A 313 0.51 26.35 -13.99
CA ALA A 313 0.86 26.67 -12.59
C ALA A 313 2.24 26.10 -12.20
N THR A 314 3.25 26.25 -13.07
CA THR A 314 4.50 25.48 -13.03
C THR A 314 5.62 26.12 -12.20
N GLU A 315 5.51 27.39 -11.83
CA GLU A 315 6.52 28.10 -11.04
C GLU A 315 6.44 27.76 -9.54
N ARG A 316 6.41 26.48 -9.19
CA ARG A 316 6.34 26.00 -7.80
C ARG A 316 7.39 24.95 -7.56
N GLN A 317 7.99 24.99 -6.36
CA GLN A 317 8.86 23.93 -5.86
C GLN A 317 7.99 22.88 -5.16
N TRP A 318 7.87 21.72 -5.76
CA TRP A 318 7.12 20.61 -5.19
C TRP A 318 7.99 19.77 -4.26
N ILE A 319 7.42 19.39 -3.10
CA ILE A 319 7.99 18.43 -2.18
C ILE A 319 7.05 17.22 -2.15
N ALA A 320 7.54 16.10 -2.64
CA ALA A 320 6.79 14.86 -2.85
C ALA A 320 7.03 13.85 -1.73
N THR A 321 5.97 13.14 -1.34
CA THR A 321 6.09 11.92 -0.51
C THR A 321 6.48 10.71 -1.37
N GLU A 322 6.86 9.62 -0.71
CA GLU A 322 7.18 8.32 -1.32
C GLU A 322 6.02 7.76 -2.15
N ALA A 323 4.79 8.17 -1.80
CA ALA A 323 3.59 7.68 -2.48
C ALA A 323 3.56 8.01 -3.98
N TRP A 324 4.22 9.11 -4.41
CA TRP A 324 4.22 9.53 -5.81
C TRP A 324 5.57 10.02 -6.35
N SER A 325 6.56 10.24 -5.49
CA SER A 325 7.85 10.85 -5.85
C SER A 325 8.61 10.10 -6.95
N THR A 326 8.43 8.79 -7.06
CA THR A 326 9.09 7.91 -8.03
C THR A 326 8.19 7.41 -9.15
N SER A 327 6.99 8.00 -9.34
CA SER A 327 6.05 7.55 -10.36
C SER A 327 6.47 7.98 -11.79
N THR A 328 6.84 7.01 -12.65
CA THR A 328 7.12 7.27 -14.09
C THR A 328 5.87 7.68 -14.86
N HIS A 329 4.69 7.33 -14.33
CA HIS A 329 3.45 7.72 -14.99
C HIS A 329 3.37 9.23 -15.19
N TYR A 330 3.79 10.01 -14.20
CA TYR A 330 3.80 11.48 -14.30
C TYR A 330 4.94 11.98 -15.20
N SER A 331 6.09 11.31 -15.18
CA SER A 331 7.25 11.73 -15.95
C SER A 331 6.98 11.73 -17.45
N ALA A 332 6.08 10.88 -17.92
CA ALA A 332 5.77 10.73 -19.34
C ALA A 332 5.05 11.97 -19.93
N TRP A 333 4.27 12.70 -19.13
CA TRP A 333 3.45 13.84 -19.61
C TRP A 333 3.74 15.16 -18.91
N SER A 334 4.38 15.16 -17.75
CA SER A 334 4.65 16.40 -17.01
C SER A 334 5.90 17.15 -17.52
N GLY A 335 6.86 16.42 -18.07
CA GLY A 335 8.04 16.99 -18.68
C GLY A 335 8.73 18.07 -17.84
N ILE A 336 9.04 19.19 -18.45
CA ILE A 336 9.71 20.34 -17.83
C ILE A 336 8.83 21.01 -16.74
N SER A 337 7.50 20.84 -16.81
CA SER A 337 6.55 21.54 -15.91
C SER A 337 6.72 21.23 -14.44
N LEU A 338 7.13 20.00 -14.10
CA LEU A 338 7.35 19.54 -12.73
C LEU A 338 8.84 19.23 -12.46
N ALA A 339 9.71 19.56 -13.38
CA ALA A 339 11.15 19.40 -13.19
C ALA A 339 11.63 20.21 -11.98
N GLY A 340 12.60 19.67 -11.25
CA GLY A 340 13.06 20.26 -9.98
C GLY A 340 12.30 19.79 -8.75
N THR A 341 11.22 19.00 -8.89
CA THR A 341 10.54 18.37 -7.74
C THR A 341 11.55 17.65 -6.87
N LEU A 342 11.51 17.89 -5.56
CA LEU A 342 12.23 17.12 -4.55
C LEU A 342 11.28 16.12 -3.94
N GLY A 343 11.69 14.87 -3.83
CA GLY A 343 10.85 13.80 -3.30
C GLY A 343 11.60 12.92 -2.30
N PHE A 344 10.83 12.37 -1.37
CA PHE A 344 11.30 11.30 -0.52
C PHE A 344 10.96 9.97 -1.19
N ALA A 345 11.91 9.07 -1.26
CA ALA A 345 11.74 7.76 -1.86
C ALA A 345 12.22 6.68 -0.89
N LEU A 346 11.55 5.54 -0.91
CA LEU A 346 12.06 4.35 -0.24
C LEU A 346 13.38 3.93 -0.91
N ARG A 347 14.30 3.38 -0.14
CA ARG A 347 15.59 2.96 -0.65
C ARG A 347 15.42 1.94 -1.77
N ARG A 348 15.94 2.27 -2.94
CA ARG A 348 15.93 1.37 -4.10
C ARG A 348 16.95 0.26 -3.90
N VAL A 349 16.51 -0.98 -4.04
CA VAL A 349 17.34 -2.18 -3.99
C VAL A 349 16.99 -3.07 -5.17
N ASP A 350 17.99 -3.56 -5.88
CA ASP A 350 17.81 -4.50 -6.99
C ASP A 350 17.66 -5.92 -6.43
N ILE A 351 16.52 -6.55 -6.69
CA ILE A 351 16.26 -7.95 -6.31
C ILE A 351 16.76 -8.83 -7.45
N GLN A 352 17.81 -9.61 -7.18
CA GLN A 352 18.45 -10.44 -8.18
C GLN A 352 17.46 -11.41 -8.83
N GLY A 353 17.37 -11.39 -10.15
CA GLY A 353 16.49 -12.25 -10.94
C GLY A 353 15.05 -11.74 -11.10
N LEU A 354 14.56 -10.82 -10.26
CA LEU A 354 13.18 -10.31 -10.34
C LEU A 354 12.92 -9.59 -11.68
N GLY A 355 13.86 -8.76 -12.15
CA GLY A 355 13.72 -8.07 -13.43
C GLY A 355 13.60 -9.04 -14.61
N ALA A 356 14.41 -10.11 -14.62
CA ALA A 356 14.31 -11.17 -15.63
C ALA A 356 12.98 -11.94 -15.50
N TYR A 357 12.54 -12.27 -14.29
CA TYR A 357 11.26 -12.91 -14.03
C TYR A 357 10.10 -12.07 -14.59
N LEU A 358 10.03 -10.79 -14.27
CA LEU A 358 8.97 -9.90 -14.74
C LEU A 358 8.95 -9.75 -16.28
N THR A 359 10.11 -9.83 -16.94
CA THR A 359 10.19 -9.79 -18.40
C THR A 359 9.88 -11.12 -19.08
N GLN A 360 10.11 -12.23 -18.37
CA GLN A 360 9.89 -13.59 -18.86
C GLN A 360 8.51 -14.15 -18.48
N LEU A 361 7.67 -13.39 -17.76
CA LEU A 361 6.30 -13.81 -17.48
C LEU A 361 5.64 -14.28 -18.78
N SER A 362 5.95 -15.55 -19.12
CA SER A 362 5.49 -16.19 -20.36
C SER A 362 4.02 -16.53 -20.22
N PRO A 363 3.27 -16.37 -21.30
CA PRO A 363 1.82 -16.59 -21.31
C PRO A 363 1.39 -18.00 -20.93
N GLU A 364 2.22 -18.99 -21.24
CA GLU A 364 1.79 -20.39 -21.28
C GLU A 364 1.47 -20.97 -19.90
N GLU A 365 2.16 -20.56 -18.86
CA GLU A 365 2.00 -21.09 -17.50
C GLU A 365 0.87 -20.39 -16.72
N TYR A 366 0.56 -19.14 -17.05
CA TYR A 366 -0.43 -18.30 -16.35
C TYR A 366 -1.64 -17.92 -17.21
N LEU A 367 -1.71 -18.35 -18.48
CA LEU A 367 -2.84 -18.04 -19.40
C LEU A 367 -4.18 -18.60 -18.93
N LEU A 368 -4.17 -19.55 -18.01
CA LEU A 368 -5.39 -20.13 -17.45
C LEU A 368 -5.93 -19.34 -16.25
N ASP A 369 -5.14 -18.38 -15.70
CA ASP A 369 -5.57 -17.61 -14.56
C ASP A 369 -6.38 -16.37 -14.98
N PRO A 370 -7.63 -16.22 -14.50
CA PRO A 370 -8.51 -15.12 -14.90
C PRO A 370 -7.98 -13.72 -14.53
N LEU A 371 -7.24 -13.59 -13.43
CA LEU A 371 -6.67 -12.30 -13.01
C LEU A 371 -5.55 -11.89 -13.96
N VAL A 372 -4.64 -12.80 -14.28
CA VAL A 372 -3.53 -12.54 -15.22
C VAL A 372 -4.05 -12.22 -16.61
N GLN A 373 -5.05 -12.99 -17.09
CA GLN A 373 -5.71 -12.71 -18.38
C GLN A 373 -6.32 -11.30 -18.39
N SER A 374 -7.10 -10.96 -17.36
CA SER A 374 -7.75 -9.65 -17.26
C SER A 374 -6.75 -8.49 -17.25
N VAL A 375 -5.66 -8.61 -16.48
CA VAL A 375 -4.58 -7.60 -16.46
C VAL A 375 -3.94 -7.44 -17.83
N ARG A 376 -3.66 -8.53 -18.53
CA ARG A 376 -3.07 -8.48 -19.89
C ARG A 376 -4.03 -7.86 -20.90
N GLU A 377 -5.31 -8.26 -20.88
CA GLU A 377 -6.34 -7.68 -21.77
C GLU A 377 -6.41 -6.16 -21.62
N ASP A 378 -6.36 -5.66 -20.40
CA ASP A 378 -6.47 -4.23 -20.12
C ASP A 378 -5.17 -3.47 -20.45
N VAL A 379 -3.99 -4.05 -20.13
CA VAL A 379 -2.68 -3.43 -20.42
C VAL A 379 -2.42 -3.34 -21.93
N PHE A 380 -2.79 -4.37 -22.69
CA PHE A 380 -2.52 -4.43 -24.14
C PHE A 380 -3.71 -4.03 -25.02
N GLY A 381 -4.88 -3.79 -24.42
CA GLY A 381 -6.09 -3.44 -25.14
C GLY A 381 -6.58 -4.56 -26.06
N CYS A 382 -6.24 -5.81 -25.76
CA CYS A 382 -6.65 -7.02 -26.52
C CYS A 382 -7.64 -7.88 -25.72
N ARG A 383 -8.07 -9.04 -26.25
CA ARG A 383 -8.90 -10.03 -25.55
C ARG A 383 -8.45 -11.45 -25.82
N PHE A 384 -8.54 -12.31 -24.79
CA PHE A 384 -8.45 -13.76 -24.94
C PHE A 384 -9.85 -14.34 -25.18
N GLY A 385 -9.97 -15.32 -26.08
CA GLY A 385 -11.23 -16.01 -26.40
C GLY A 385 -12.12 -15.33 -27.42
N GLU A 386 -13.34 -15.87 -27.63
CA GLU A 386 -14.31 -15.36 -28.60
C GLU A 386 -14.92 -14.03 -28.16
N GLN A 387 -15.10 -13.11 -29.11
CA GLN A 387 -15.69 -11.80 -28.88
C GLN A 387 -17.16 -11.90 -28.47
N ILE A 388 -17.49 -11.70 -27.21
CA ILE A 388 -18.87 -11.44 -26.80
C ILE A 388 -19.24 -10.02 -27.26
N GLN A 389 -20.33 -9.85 -28.01
CA GLN A 389 -20.75 -8.66 -28.76
C GLN A 389 -21.10 -7.40 -27.93
N SER A 390 -20.55 -7.19 -26.75
CA SER A 390 -20.84 -6.01 -25.91
C SER A 390 -19.58 -5.14 -25.70
N GLY A 391 -19.27 -4.30 -26.71
CA GLY A 391 -18.18 -3.32 -26.62
C GLY A 391 -17.48 -3.07 -27.96
N PRO A 392 -16.58 -2.06 -28.04
CA PRO A 392 -15.77 -1.84 -29.24
C PRO A 392 -14.89 -3.07 -29.51
N PRO A 393 -14.68 -3.45 -30.78
CA PRO A 393 -13.87 -4.60 -31.14
C PRO A 393 -12.44 -4.40 -30.67
N ARG A 394 -11.94 -5.33 -29.84
CA ARG A 394 -10.52 -5.38 -29.42
C ARG A 394 -9.81 -6.49 -30.22
N PRO A 395 -8.52 -6.31 -30.56
CA PRO A 395 -7.74 -7.36 -31.20
C PRO A 395 -7.63 -8.59 -30.28
N GLN A 396 -7.40 -9.75 -30.86
CA GLN A 396 -7.15 -10.96 -30.08
C GLN A 396 -5.75 -10.90 -29.45
N CYS A 397 -5.64 -11.24 -28.17
CA CYS A 397 -4.33 -11.38 -27.52
C CYS A 397 -3.62 -12.60 -28.09
N THR A 398 -2.33 -12.42 -28.43
CA THR A 398 -1.47 -13.49 -28.95
C THR A 398 -0.75 -14.24 -27.84
N GLY A 399 -0.74 -13.65 -26.63
CA GLY A 399 0.06 -14.14 -25.52
C GLY A 399 1.55 -13.77 -25.58
N LEU A 400 1.99 -13.21 -26.71
CA LEU A 400 3.39 -12.79 -26.94
C LEU A 400 3.62 -11.30 -26.65
N GLU A 401 2.59 -10.57 -26.25
CA GLU A 401 2.69 -9.16 -25.90
C GLU A 401 3.66 -9.00 -24.75
N LYS A 402 4.68 -8.17 -24.96
CA LYS A 402 5.65 -7.84 -23.91
C LYS A 402 5.22 -6.56 -23.20
N VAL A 403 5.03 -6.63 -21.91
CA VAL A 403 4.92 -5.42 -21.09
C VAL A 403 6.24 -4.68 -21.27
N LYS A 404 6.20 -3.48 -21.85
CA LYS A 404 7.33 -2.57 -21.77
C LYS A 404 7.44 -2.16 -20.31
N HIS A 405 8.22 -2.91 -19.56
CA HIS A 405 8.62 -2.49 -18.23
C HIS A 405 9.44 -1.20 -18.44
N GLY A 406 8.77 -0.06 -18.34
CA GLY A 406 9.46 1.19 -18.05
C GLY A 406 10.32 0.93 -16.82
N GLU A 407 11.36 1.73 -16.59
CA GLU A 407 12.28 1.53 -15.48
C GLU A 407 11.57 1.07 -14.23
N THR A 408 11.78 -0.21 -13.87
CA THR A 408 10.99 -0.94 -12.89
C THR A 408 11.28 -0.35 -11.51
N TYR A 409 10.25 0.12 -10.81
CA TYR A 409 10.40 0.67 -9.45
C TYR A 409 10.57 -0.45 -8.47
N PHE A 410 11.78 -0.65 -7.99
CA PHE A 410 12.13 -1.69 -7.04
C PHE A 410 11.92 -1.27 -5.57
N ASP A 411 11.50 -0.05 -5.30
CA ASP A 411 11.36 0.51 -3.96
C ASP A 411 10.32 -0.25 -3.09
N VAL A 412 9.05 -0.22 -3.49
CA VAL A 412 7.96 -0.92 -2.77
C VAL A 412 8.04 -2.43 -2.98
N MET A 413 8.50 -2.90 -4.16
CA MET A 413 8.71 -4.33 -4.40
C MET A 413 9.66 -4.93 -3.37
N TYR A 414 10.71 -4.20 -2.99
CA TYR A 414 11.62 -4.67 -1.95
C TYR A 414 10.94 -4.78 -0.57
N ASN A 415 9.96 -3.93 -0.27
CA ASN A 415 9.18 -4.07 0.97
C ASN A 415 8.30 -5.32 0.96
N VAL A 416 7.68 -5.67 -0.19
CA VAL A 416 6.97 -6.95 -0.35
C VAL A 416 7.91 -8.13 -0.15
N TYR A 417 9.09 -8.09 -0.76
CA TYR A 417 10.14 -9.10 -0.62
C TYR A 417 10.51 -9.29 0.86
N LYS A 418 10.78 -8.19 1.60
CA LYS A 418 11.06 -8.23 3.04
C LYS A 418 9.90 -8.82 3.85
N ALA A 419 8.65 -8.52 3.50
CA ALA A 419 7.47 -9.02 4.20
C ALA A 419 7.36 -10.55 4.09
N VAL A 420 7.56 -11.11 2.89
CA VAL A 420 7.55 -12.56 2.67
C VAL A 420 8.70 -13.23 3.42
N TYR A 421 9.91 -12.66 3.34
CA TYR A 421 11.07 -13.19 4.08
C TYR A 421 10.90 -13.10 5.60
N ALA A 422 10.24 -12.05 6.12
CA ALA A 422 9.95 -11.94 7.55
C ALA A 422 9.03 -13.08 8.03
N ILE A 423 8.00 -13.39 7.25
CA ILE A 423 7.09 -14.51 7.53
C ILE A 423 7.85 -15.84 7.45
N ALA A 424 8.66 -16.05 6.41
CA ALA A 424 9.43 -17.29 6.25
C ALA A 424 10.43 -17.52 7.40
N ASN A 425 11.14 -16.46 7.83
CA ASN A 425 12.07 -16.56 8.96
C ASN A 425 11.33 -16.80 10.28
N ALA A 426 10.18 -16.17 10.50
CA ALA A 426 9.35 -16.44 11.68
C ALA A 426 8.89 -17.91 11.73
N ILE A 427 8.48 -18.48 10.59
CA ILE A 427 8.11 -19.89 10.48
C ILE A 427 9.35 -20.79 10.69
N GLN A 428 10.51 -20.42 10.16
CA GLN A 428 11.77 -21.13 10.39
C GLN A 428 12.12 -21.20 11.88
N ASP A 429 11.96 -20.09 12.61
CA ASP A 429 12.18 -20.04 14.06
C ASP A 429 11.15 -20.89 14.83
N MET A 430 9.90 -20.93 14.36
CA MET A 430 8.87 -21.82 14.90
C MET A 430 9.27 -23.30 14.74
N LEU A 431 9.75 -23.69 13.55
CA LEU A 431 10.20 -25.05 13.24
C LEU A 431 11.45 -25.45 14.05
N ALA A 432 12.30 -24.49 14.37
CA ALA A 432 13.54 -24.71 15.16
C ALA A 432 13.28 -24.82 16.67
N CYS A 433 12.04 -24.63 17.13
CA CYS A 433 11.71 -24.68 18.54
C CYS A 433 12.01 -26.05 19.15
N GLN A 434 12.61 -26.07 20.35
CA GLN A 434 12.91 -27.29 21.09
C GLN A 434 11.85 -27.53 22.17
N PRO A 435 11.23 -28.72 22.24
CA PRO A 435 10.26 -29.06 23.28
C PRO A 435 10.84 -28.83 24.69
N GLY A 436 10.05 -28.20 25.55
CA GLY A 436 10.45 -27.80 26.91
C GLY A 436 11.21 -26.47 26.99
N LYS A 437 11.55 -25.84 25.85
CA LYS A 437 12.18 -24.52 25.76
C LYS A 437 11.40 -23.51 24.91
N GLY A 438 10.15 -23.86 24.54
CA GLY A 438 9.30 -22.99 23.75
C GLY A 438 8.84 -21.74 24.53
N PRO A 439 8.39 -20.71 23.82
CA PRO A 439 8.00 -19.44 24.43
C PRO A 439 6.59 -19.47 25.04
N PHE A 440 5.87 -20.58 24.95
CA PHE A 440 4.51 -20.72 25.46
C PHE A 440 4.46 -21.39 26.83
N GLU A 441 3.27 -21.50 27.42
CA GLU A 441 3.08 -22.09 28.75
C GLU A 441 3.76 -23.47 28.85
N ASN A 442 4.38 -23.75 29.99
CA ASN A 442 5.13 -24.97 30.24
C ASN A 442 6.32 -25.27 29.28
N GLY A 443 6.80 -24.24 28.55
CA GLY A 443 7.90 -24.44 27.59
C GLY A 443 7.45 -25.10 26.28
N GLU A 444 6.15 -25.04 25.97
CA GLU A 444 5.61 -25.64 24.75
C GLU A 444 6.10 -24.93 23.49
N CYS A 445 6.33 -25.71 22.44
CA CYS A 445 6.60 -25.22 21.10
C CYS A 445 5.29 -24.90 20.36
N PRO A 446 5.34 -24.07 19.30
CA PRO A 446 4.17 -23.76 18.51
C PRO A 446 3.64 -24.95 17.72
N ASP A 447 2.35 -24.93 17.42
CA ASP A 447 1.73 -25.85 16.47
C ASP A 447 2.16 -25.51 15.05
N ILE A 448 2.57 -26.51 14.28
CA ILE A 448 3.05 -26.33 12.91
C ILE A 448 1.98 -26.75 11.88
N LYS A 449 1.10 -27.67 12.23
CA LYS A 449 0.01 -28.15 11.36
C LYS A 449 -1.29 -28.32 12.17
N PRO A 450 -2.21 -27.33 12.10
CA PRO A 450 -2.13 -26.01 11.46
C PRO A 450 -1.35 -24.99 12.29
N ILE A 451 -0.70 -24.04 11.63
CA ILE A 451 -0.08 -22.88 12.28
C ILE A 451 -1.17 -22.00 12.91
N LYS A 452 -1.04 -21.70 14.20
CA LYS A 452 -1.93 -20.77 14.89
C LYS A 452 -1.46 -19.34 14.70
N PRO A 453 -2.34 -18.42 14.25
CA PRO A 453 -1.98 -17.01 13.98
C PRO A 453 -1.29 -16.32 15.15
N LYS A 454 -1.81 -16.48 16.36
CA LYS A 454 -1.25 -15.90 17.60
C LYS A 454 0.17 -16.37 17.90
N GLN A 455 0.46 -17.64 17.63
CA GLN A 455 1.79 -18.19 17.80
C GLN A 455 2.76 -17.63 16.75
N LEU A 456 2.34 -17.55 15.49
CA LEU A 456 3.12 -16.93 14.42
C LEU A 456 3.40 -15.45 14.71
N LEU A 457 2.41 -14.71 15.23
CA LEU A 457 2.56 -13.30 15.62
C LEU A 457 3.68 -13.10 16.66
N HIS A 458 3.81 -14.03 17.62
CA HIS A 458 4.88 -13.99 18.62
C HIS A 458 6.27 -14.01 17.95
N TYR A 459 6.48 -14.95 17.01
CA TYR A 459 7.76 -15.06 16.30
C TYR A 459 7.98 -13.91 15.33
N LEU A 460 6.93 -13.43 14.63
CA LEU A 460 7.02 -12.27 13.75
C LEU A 460 7.47 -11.00 14.48
N LYS A 461 6.98 -10.76 15.70
CA LYS A 461 7.41 -9.61 16.52
C LYS A 461 8.88 -9.70 16.94
N ALA A 462 9.42 -10.88 17.06
CA ALA A 462 10.80 -11.13 17.47
C ALA A 462 11.78 -11.33 16.30
N VAL A 463 11.27 -11.37 15.05
CA VAL A 463 12.06 -11.69 13.87
C VAL A 463 13.22 -10.71 13.68
N LYS A 464 14.41 -11.28 13.43
CA LYS A 464 15.60 -10.51 13.07
C LYS A 464 16.45 -11.34 12.12
N PHE A 465 16.56 -10.91 10.88
CA PHE A 465 17.31 -11.63 9.85
C PHE A 465 17.99 -10.67 8.89
N THR A 466 18.94 -11.21 8.12
CA THR A 466 19.58 -10.48 7.02
C THR A 466 19.03 -11.03 5.71
N THR A 467 18.53 -10.14 4.86
CA THR A 467 18.05 -10.53 3.52
C THR A 467 19.20 -11.05 2.66
N PRO A 468 18.94 -11.81 1.58
CA PRO A 468 19.97 -12.22 0.62
C PRO A 468 20.78 -11.07 0.04
N ILE A 469 20.25 -9.86 0.08
CA ILE A 469 20.89 -8.62 -0.42
C ILE A 469 21.76 -7.94 0.65
N GLY A 470 21.76 -8.46 1.91
CA GLY A 470 22.62 -7.97 2.99
C GLY A 470 21.98 -6.90 3.89
N GLU A 471 20.69 -6.60 3.77
CA GLU A 471 19.98 -5.69 4.67
C GLU A 471 19.43 -6.44 5.88
N MET A 472 19.63 -5.88 7.08
CA MET A 472 19.04 -6.39 8.31
C MET A 472 17.59 -5.94 8.43
N VAL A 473 16.69 -6.89 8.64
CA VAL A 473 15.25 -6.65 8.86
C VAL A 473 14.89 -7.04 10.28
N SER A 474 14.23 -6.14 10.99
CA SER A 474 13.62 -6.35 12.30
C SER A 474 12.51 -5.34 12.50
N PHE A 475 11.63 -5.61 13.46
CA PHE A 475 10.57 -4.69 13.86
C PHE A 475 10.86 -4.16 15.27
N ASP A 476 10.53 -2.89 15.51
CA ASP A 476 10.57 -2.29 16.82
C ASP A 476 9.35 -2.69 17.68
N GLU A 477 9.22 -2.13 18.87
CA GLU A 477 8.06 -2.33 19.76
C GLU A 477 6.73 -1.92 19.15
N ASN A 478 6.77 -1.00 18.17
CA ASN A 478 5.61 -0.54 17.42
C ASN A 478 5.35 -1.37 16.14
N GLY A 479 6.16 -2.40 15.86
CA GLY A 479 6.10 -3.19 14.62
C GLY A 479 6.55 -2.43 13.39
N ASP A 480 7.30 -1.37 13.57
CA ASP A 480 7.86 -0.53 12.53
C ASP A 480 9.29 -0.96 12.20
N PRO A 481 9.75 -0.86 10.94
CA PRO A 481 11.14 -1.06 10.57
C PRO A 481 11.96 0.19 10.88
N SER A 482 13.29 0.06 10.84
CA SER A 482 14.18 1.23 10.83
C SER A 482 13.87 2.14 9.64
N ALA A 483 13.82 3.45 9.89
CA ALA A 483 13.41 4.42 8.88
C ALA A 483 14.60 5.01 8.13
N SER A 484 14.60 4.83 6.82
CA SER A 484 15.52 5.52 5.91
C SER A 484 14.80 5.89 4.61
N TYR A 485 15.15 7.07 4.07
CA TYR A 485 14.63 7.58 2.79
C TYR A 485 15.77 8.12 1.95
N ASP A 486 15.72 7.87 0.65
CA ASP A 486 16.50 8.61 -0.33
C ASP A 486 15.78 9.93 -0.66
N ILE A 487 16.54 11.00 -0.81
CA ILE A 487 16.03 12.27 -1.32
C ILE A 487 16.35 12.31 -2.81
N ILE A 488 15.31 12.34 -3.62
CA ILE A 488 15.41 12.37 -5.07
C ILE A 488 15.00 13.72 -5.62
N ASN A 489 15.57 14.05 -6.78
CA ASN A 489 15.24 15.25 -7.52
C ASN A 489 14.87 14.91 -8.96
N TRP A 490 13.86 15.55 -9.51
CA TRP A 490 13.40 15.33 -10.87
C TRP A 490 14.24 16.14 -11.86
N HIS A 491 15.11 15.46 -12.60
CA HIS A 491 15.89 16.04 -13.70
C HIS A 491 15.17 15.85 -15.04
N VAL A 492 15.54 16.67 -16.01
CA VAL A 492 15.06 16.51 -17.38
C VAL A 492 16.14 15.82 -18.19
N GLY A 493 15.87 14.60 -18.62
CA GLY A 493 16.77 13.82 -19.48
C GLY A 493 16.76 14.27 -20.94
N ALA A 494 17.57 13.60 -21.76
CA ALA A 494 17.83 13.97 -23.16
C ALA A 494 16.58 14.01 -24.07
N GLU A 495 15.54 13.24 -23.74
CA GLU A 495 14.27 13.19 -24.52
C GLU A 495 13.15 14.01 -23.87
N GLY A 496 13.45 14.91 -22.92
CA GLY A 496 12.45 15.66 -22.16
C GLY A 496 11.71 14.81 -21.13
N LYS A 497 12.11 13.58 -20.90
CA LYS A 497 11.60 12.69 -19.84
C LYS A 497 12.23 13.05 -18.51
N VAL A 498 11.47 12.84 -17.43
CA VAL A 498 11.99 13.04 -16.08
C VAL A 498 12.86 11.85 -15.68
N GLU A 499 14.03 12.16 -15.14
CA GLU A 499 14.95 11.22 -14.51
C GLU A 499 14.99 11.47 -13.00
N PHE A 500 14.92 10.41 -12.20
CA PHE A 500 14.97 10.49 -10.75
C PHE A 500 16.41 10.36 -10.26
N VAL A 501 16.98 11.46 -9.80
CA VAL A 501 18.37 11.54 -9.35
C VAL A 501 18.42 11.62 -7.83
N LYS A 502 19.14 10.68 -7.20
CA LYS A 502 19.41 10.76 -5.75
C LYS A 502 20.33 11.92 -5.46
N VAL A 503 19.86 12.86 -4.62
CA VAL A 503 20.59 14.07 -4.21
C VAL A 503 20.85 14.11 -2.70
N GLY A 504 20.30 13.18 -1.93
CA GLY A 504 20.51 13.12 -0.50
C GLY A 504 19.90 11.88 0.13
N GLN A 505 19.90 11.84 1.45
CA GLN A 505 19.28 10.78 2.23
C GLN A 505 18.88 11.27 3.62
N PHE A 506 17.88 10.62 4.19
CA PHE A 506 17.50 10.70 5.59
C PHE A 506 17.60 9.32 6.21
N ASP A 507 18.24 9.20 7.39
CA ASP A 507 18.39 7.94 8.12
C ASP A 507 18.22 8.21 9.62
N ALA A 508 17.08 7.76 10.15
CA ALA A 508 16.72 7.98 11.55
C ALA A 508 17.68 7.30 12.55
N ALA A 509 18.40 6.25 12.13
CA ALA A 509 19.37 5.56 12.97
C ALA A 509 20.68 6.31 13.15
N SER A 510 21.00 7.28 12.29
CA SER A 510 22.29 7.99 12.28
C SER A 510 22.44 9.09 13.33
N GLY A 511 21.44 9.34 14.16
CA GLY A 511 21.42 10.39 15.19
C GLY A 511 21.16 11.80 14.64
N PRO A 512 20.75 12.77 15.51
CA PRO A 512 20.12 14.03 15.09
C PRO A 512 20.97 15.00 14.25
N GLN A 513 22.28 14.83 14.22
CA GLN A 513 23.19 15.70 13.43
C GLN A 513 23.60 15.10 12.10
N GLN A 514 23.44 13.79 11.93
CA GLN A 514 23.84 13.03 10.75
C GLN A 514 22.65 12.38 10.04
N ASP A 515 21.46 12.54 10.60
CA ASP A 515 20.21 11.93 10.10
C ASP A 515 19.78 12.47 8.73
N PHE A 516 20.26 13.66 8.32
CA PHE A 516 19.87 14.32 7.09
C PHE A 516 21.07 14.80 6.27
N GLN A 517 21.21 14.32 5.06
CA GLN A 517 22.28 14.67 4.12
C GLN A 517 21.69 15.12 2.80
N LEU A 518 22.15 16.24 2.23
CA LEU A 518 21.70 16.77 0.96
C LEU A 518 22.88 17.40 0.20
N ASP A 519 23.13 16.94 -1.04
CA ASP A 519 24.13 17.55 -1.93
C ASP A 519 23.44 18.54 -2.89
N LEU A 520 23.42 19.80 -2.49
CA LEU A 520 22.79 20.89 -3.26
C LEU A 520 23.39 21.09 -4.66
N ARG A 521 24.64 20.64 -4.91
CA ARG A 521 25.28 20.76 -6.21
C ARG A 521 24.67 19.83 -7.26
N ARG A 522 24.00 18.77 -6.80
CA ARG A 522 23.30 17.80 -7.64
C ARG A 522 21.83 18.14 -7.84
N VAL A 523 21.31 19.15 -7.12
CA VAL A 523 19.91 19.53 -7.23
C VAL A 523 19.69 20.35 -8.50
N PHE A 524 18.83 19.83 -9.36
CA PHE A 524 18.30 20.56 -10.50
C PHE A 524 17.10 21.41 -10.03
N TRP A 525 17.16 22.71 -10.32
CA TRP A 525 16.08 23.64 -9.97
C TRP A 525 15.19 23.86 -11.19
N GLY A 526 13.88 23.74 -10.99
CA GLY A 526 12.90 23.99 -12.05
C GLY A 526 12.95 25.40 -12.61
N VAL A 527 12.24 25.64 -13.72
CA VAL A 527 12.17 26.93 -14.40
C VAL A 527 11.76 28.05 -13.40
N GLY A 528 12.57 29.11 -13.34
CA GLY A 528 12.31 30.27 -12.46
C GLY A 528 12.99 30.24 -11.07
N TRP A 529 13.76 29.18 -10.74
CA TRP A 529 14.38 29.01 -9.43
C TRP A 529 15.93 29.15 -9.42
N GLY A 530 16.61 29.02 -10.57
CA GLY A 530 18.08 28.77 -10.67
C GLY A 530 19.01 29.71 -9.90
N ASP A 531 18.76 31.03 -9.83
CA ASP A 531 19.70 31.99 -9.18
C ASP A 531 19.24 32.50 -7.80
N LYS A 532 17.97 32.34 -7.45
CA LYS A 532 17.38 32.96 -6.25
C LYS A 532 17.49 32.09 -5.00
N THR A 533 17.58 30.78 -5.14
CA THR A 533 17.64 29.82 -4.04
C THR A 533 19.00 29.75 -3.35
N LEU A 534 20.08 29.97 -4.11
CA LEU A 534 21.45 30.01 -3.54
C LEU A 534 21.73 31.30 -2.74
N GLN A 535 20.98 32.37 -3.00
CA GLN A 535 21.15 33.65 -2.26
C GLN A 535 20.47 33.64 -0.89
N SER A 536 19.47 32.79 -0.68
CA SER A 536 18.75 32.64 0.60
C SER A 536 19.26 31.50 1.49
N ALA A 537 20.20 30.66 0.99
CA ALA A 537 20.77 29.58 1.76
C ALA A 537 21.66 30.13 2.92
N PRO A 538 21.56 29.55 4.13
CA PRO A 538 22.39 29.95 5.25
C PRO A 538 23.89 29.92 4.91
N SER A 539 24.67 30.85 5.48
CA SER A 539 26.11 31.05 5.22
C SER A 539 26.97 29.79 5.41
N VAL A 540 26.53 28.84 6.22
CA VAL A 540 27.18 27.55 6.47
C VAL A 540 27.26 26.68 5.20
N LEU A 541 26.31 26.80 4.28
CA LEU A 541 26.30 26.07 3.01
C LEU A 541 27.12 26.74 1.90
N ARG A 542 27.54 28.02 2.11
CA ARG A 542 28.36 28.75 1.12
C ARG A 542 29.86 28.52 1.27
N SER A 543 30.36 27.97 2.40
CA SER A 543 31.77 27.86 2.72
C SER A 543 32.47 26.57 2.21
N SER A 544 31.77 25.67 1.55
CA SER A 544 32.34 24.40 1.03
C SER A 544 32.64 24.39 -0.48
N GLY A 545 32.79 25.56 -1.10
CA GLY A 545 33.30 25.68 -2.47
C GLY A 545 34.83 25.51 -2.46
N PRO A 546 35.46 24.78 -3.42
CA PRO A 546 36.90 24.67 -3.51
C PRO A 546 37.48 26.06 -3.82
N THR A 547 38.34 26.55 -2.95
CA THR A 547 39.26 27.65 -3.26
C THR A 547 40.13 27.24 -4.45
N LEU A 548 39.86 27.80 -5.62
CA LEU A 548 40.82 27.78 -6.73
C LEU A 548 42.01 28.62 -6.29
N SER A 549 43.05 27.97 -5.77
CA SER A 549 44.37 28.56 -5.62
C SER A 549 44.94 28.83 -7.00
N GLY A 550 45.05 30.10 -7.35
CA GLY A 550 45.73 30.54 -8.54
C GLY A 550 47.20 30.09 -8.50
N GLN A 551 47.59 29.29 -9.47
CA GLN A 551 49.01 29.19 -9.87
C GLN A 551 49.20 30.12 -11.05
N SER A 552 49.87 31.24 -10.79
CA SER A 552 50.51 32.08 -11.78
C SER A 552 51.65 31.28 -12.43
N ALA A 553 51.54 30.96 -13.69
CA ALA A 553 52.65 30.53 -14.50
C ALA A 553 53.30 31.77 -15.10
N SER A 554 54.51 32.08 -14.63
CA SER A 554 55.48 32.93 -15.33
C SER A 554 56.47 32.00 -16.08
N GLN A 555 56.60 32.24 -17.33
CA GLN A 555 57.56 31.97 -18.41
C GLN A 555 57.02 31.06 -19.47
#